data_9926fcf5e58ccb88d47041fa2c83d674
#
_entry.id   9926fcf5e58ccb88d47041fa2c83d674
#
_cell.length_a   1.000
_cell.length_b   1.000
_cell.length_c   1.000
_cell.angle_alpha   90.00
_cell.angle_beta   90.00
_cell.angle_gamma   90.00
#
_symmetry.space_group_name_H-M   'P 1'
#
loop_
_entity.id
_entity.type
_entity.pdbx_description
1 polymer ?
#
loop_
_entity_poly.entity_id
_entity_poly.type
_entity_poly.pdbx_seq_one_letter_code
_entity_poly.pdbx_strand_id
1 'polypeptide(L)'
;MRVVVAASAALTWLVAAEPAQAQQIFSAYSSFDADKTCKHTPGRDPEDYGSWVCPGHGGLIVRLSAGDQRMQVSFGRNARAAANEEAASQTFPGFNSVYQGMVEWRIEKLPNGKTRPFATILRWNTRTAEDAEREDGKSTGRTLVVTRLNPGGVCHVGYIDARSAGANEAARKLADEKARSFKCGVDDPKKN
;
A
#
# COMPACT_ATOMS: atom_id res chain seq x y z
N MET A 1 72.96 -3.04 37.48
CA MET A 1 71.49 -3.26 37.42
C MET A 1 70.93 -2.30 36.36
N ARG A 2 70.58 -2.80 35.17
CA ARG A 2 69.99 -1.96 34.09
C ARG A 2 68.50 -2.31 34.02
N VAL A 3 67.63 -1.33 34.26
CA VAL A 3 66.19 -1.45 34.16
C VAL A 3 65.78 -1.16 32.71
N VAL A 4 65.19 -2.13 32.03
CA VAL A 4 64.62 -1.98 30.70
C VAL A 4 63.14 -1.65 30.89
N VAL A 5 62.73 -0.45 30.50
CA VAL A 5 61.29 -0.04 30.46
C VAL A 5 60.76 -0.37 29.07
N ALA A 6 59.84 -1.34 29.03
CA ALA A 6 59.11 -1.69 27.83
C ALA A 6 57.91 -0.74 27.67
N ALA A 7 57.86 0.06 26.61
CA ALA A 7 56.72 0.91 26.25
C ALA A 7 55.75 0.10 25.38
N SER A 8 54.56 -0.20 25.91
CA SER A 8 53.47 -0.83 25.17
C SER A 8 52.67 0.23 24.40
N ALA A 9 52.74 0.20 23.09
CA ALA A 9 51.92 1.02 22.23
C ALA A 9 50.57 0.36 22.04
N ALA A 10 49.50 0.97 22.57
CA ALA A 10 48.13 0.56 22.35
C ALA A 10 47.64 1.10 21.00
N LEU A 11 47.43 0.21 20.02
CA LEU A 11 46.82 0.56 18.71
C LEU A 11 45.29 0.66 18.91
N THR A 12 44.78 1.89 18.93
CA THR A 12 43.33 2.14 18.89
C THR A 12 42.81 2.01 17.45
N TRP A 13 42.00 1.01 17.17
CA TRP A 13 41.30 0.86 15.90
C TRP A 13 40.12 1.84 15.88
N LEU A 14 40.23 2.87 15.06
CA LEU A 14 39.09 3.73 14.71
C LEU A 14 38.20 2.97 13.72
N VAL A 15 37.06 2.42 14.21
CA VAL A 15 35.99 1.89 13.37
C VAL A 15 35.29 3.10 12.74
N ALA A 16 35.57 3.39 11.48
CA ALA A 16 34.80 4.35 10.71
C ALA A 16 33.38 3.80 10.49
N ALA A 17 32.37 4.40 11.12
CA ALA A 17 30.97 4.10 10.84
C ALA A 17 30.66 4.62 9.41
N GLU A 18 30.47 3.69 8.48
CA GLU A 18 29.96 4.05 7.15
C GLU A 18 28.60 4.73 7.29
N PRO A 19 28.37 5.89 6.62
CA PRO A 19 27.05 6.52 6.66
C PRO A 19 26.03 5.57 6.02
N ALA A 20 25.01 5.18 6.79
CA ALA A 20 23.90 4.41 6.27
C ALA A 20 23.29 5.18 5.09
N GLN A 21 23.45 4.66 3.87
CA GLN A 21 22.85 5.26 2.69
C GLN A 21 21.33 5.28 2.86
N ALA A 22 20.74 6.46 2.96
CA ALA A 22 19.31 6.63 3.02
C ALA A 22 18.67 5.90 1.81
N GLN A 23 17.78 4.97 2.09
CA GLN A 23 17.10 4.19 1.06
C GLN A 23 16.34 5.15 0.14
N GLN A 24 16.70 5.17 -1.14
CA GLN A 24 16.04 6.04 -2.11
C GLN A 24 14.64 5.52 -2.40
N ILE A 25 13.62 6.31 -2.06
CA ILE A 25 12.20 6.02 -2.29
C ILE A 25 11.63 7.07 -3.24
N PHE A 26 10.81 6.62 -4.20
CA PHE A 26 10.14 7.48 -5.17
C PHE A 26 8.75 6.94 -5.53
N SER A 27 7.93 7.75 -6.20
CA SER A 27 6.61 7.34 -6.68
C SER A 27 6.62 7.06 -8.18
N ALA A 28 5.86 6.04 -8.58
CA ALA A 28 5.35 5.85 -9.93
C ALA A 28 3.82 5.79 -9.89
N TYR A 29 3.19 5.96 -11.04
CA TYR A 29 1.74 6.04 -11.12
C TYR A 29 1.21 5.14 -12.25
N SER A 30 0.07 4.49 -12.01
CA SER A 30 -0.73 3.85 -13.04
C SER A 30 -2.20 4.17 -12.83
N SER A 31 -2.93 4.41 -13.90
CA SER A 31 -4.37 4.63 -13.87
C SER A 31 -5.10 3.37 -14.30
N PHE A 32 -6.32 3.19 -13.82
CA PHE A 32 -7.24 2.18 -14.29
C PHE A 32 -8.68 2.74 -14.34
N ASP A 33 -9.47 2.13 -15.22
CA ASP A 33 -10.91 2.31 -15.34
C ASP A 33 -11.49 0.89 -15.54
N ALA A 34 -12.32 0.45 -14.60
CA ALA A 34 -12.83 -0.93 -14.56
C ALA A 34 -13.54 -1.32 -15.85
N ASP A 35 -14.26 -0.37 -16.47
CA ASP A 35 -15.03 -0.62 -17.67
C ASP A 35 -14.22 -0.54 -18.97
N LYS A 36 -13.10 0.21 -18.96
CA LYS A 36 -12.35 0.50 -20.20
C LYS A 36 -11.01 -0.21 -20.29
N THR A 37 -10.29 -0.33 -19.14
CA THR A 37 -8.89 -0.80 -19.16
C THR A 37 -8.69 -2.13 -18.45
N CYS A 38 -9.72 -2.65 -17.77
CA CYS A 38 -9.63 -3.86 -16.99
C CYS A 38 -10.37 -5.03 -17.66
N LYS A 39 -9.86 -6.24 -17.42
CA LYS A 39 -10.57 -7.46 -17.82
C LYS A 39 -11.57 -7.84 -16.73
N HIS A 40 -12.85 -7.80 -17.05
CA HIS A 40 -13.94 -8.19 -16.15
C HIS A 40 -14.21 -9.70 -16.20
N THR A 41 -14.49 -10.26 -15.04
CA THR A 41 -15.04 -11.60 -14.85
C THR A 41 -16.31 -11.46 -14.02
N PRO A 42 -17.51 -11.72 -14.59
CA PRO A 42 -18.77 -11.59 -13.87
C PRO A 42 -18.84 -12.49 -12.63
N GLY A 43 -19.56 -12.04 -11.62
CA GLY A 43 -19.90 -12.83 -10.45
C GLY A 43 -20.87 -13.98 -10.76
N ARG A 44 -21.09 -14.81 -9.77
CA ARG A 44 -22.00 -15.98 -9.89
C ARG A 44 -23.43 -15.63 -9.52
N ASP A 45 -23.61 -14.67 -8.63
CA ASP A 45 -24.89 -14.26 -8.09
C ASP A 45 -25.18 -12.78 -8.46
N PRO A 46 -26.46 -12.35 -8.49
CA PRO A 46 -26.83 -10.98 -8.80
C PRO A 46 -26.21 -9.91 -7.92
N GLU A 47 -25.87 -10.26 -6.67
CA GLU A 47 -25.23 -9.36 -5.70
C GLU A 47 -23.71 -9.38 -5.79
N ASP A 48 -23.13 -10.35 -6.50
CA ASP A 48 -21.70 -10.45 -6.81
C ASP A 48 -21.44 -9.85 -8.18
N TYR A 49 -21.01 -8.59 -8.21
CA TYR A 49 -20.68 -7.91 -9.46
C TYR A 49 -19.41 -8.46 -10.14
N GLY A 50 -18.69 -9.35 -9.45
CA GLY A 50 -17.53 -10.04 -9.99
C GLY A 50 -16.20 -9.39 -9.66
N SER A 51 -15.24 -9.57 -10.56
CA SER A 51 -13.89 -9.08 -10.37
C SER A 51 -13.29 -8.52 -11.65
N TRP A 52 -12.33 -7.59 -11.49
CA TRP A 52 -11.60 -6.97 -12.59
C TRP A 52 -10.10 -7.15 -12.37
N VAL A 53 -9.38 -7.36 -13.46
CA VAL A 53 -7.92 -7.38 -13.50
C VAL A 53 -7.47 -6.19 -14.34
N CYS A 54 -6.85 -5.24 -13.69
CA CYS A 54 -6.43 -3.98 -14.26
C CYS A 54 -4.91 -3.90 -14.40
N PRO A 55 -4.39 -3.10 -15.35
CA PRO A 55 -2.97 -2.80 -15.44
C PRO A 55 -2.45 -2.19 -14.15
N GLY A 56 -1.22 -2.57 -13.75
CA GLY A 56 -0.53 -2.02 -12.59
C GLY A 56 0.86 -1.51 -12.94
N HIS A 57 1.84 -1.78 -12.08
CA HIS A 57 3.21 -1.33 -12.26
C HIS A 57 4.22 -2.40 -11.84
N GLY A 58 5.39 -2.43 -12.51
CA GLY A 58 6.49 -3.32 -12.13
C GLY A 58 6.16 -4.82 -12.18
N GLY A 59 5.29 -5.25 -13.10
CA GLY A 59 4.83 -6.64 -13.23
C GLY A 59 3.74 -7.04 -12.22
N LEU A 60 3.22 -6.09 -11.47
CA LEU A 60 2.03 -6.28 -10.62
C LEU A 60 0.77 -5.81 -11.34
N ILE A 61 -0.34 -6.45 -11.03
CA ILE A 61 -1.69 -6.06 -11.46
C ILE A 61 -2.46 -5.45 -10.28
N VAL A 62 -3.51 -4.70 -10.59
CA VAL A 62 -4.54 -4.29 -9.64
C VAL A 62 -5.73 -5.23 -9.83
N ARG A 63 -6.16 -5.91 -8.77
CA ARG A 63 -7.38 -6.70 -8.76
C ARG A 63 -8.45 -5.98 -7.97
N LEU A 64 -9.58 -5.75 -8.61
CA LEU A 64 -10.79 -5.28 -7.94
C LEU A 64 -11.75 -6.47 -7.78
N SER A 65 -12.56 -6.45 -6.74
CA SER A 65 -13.77 -7.28 -6.62
C SER A 65 -14.88 -6.43 -6.00
N ALA A 66 -16.10 -6.73 -6.35
CA ALA A 66 -17.27 -6.01 -5.86
C ALA A 66 -18.43 -6.97 -5.58
N GLY A 67 -19.06 -6.77 -4.45
CA GLY A 67 -20.28 -7.48 -4.02
C GLY A 67 -20.91 -6.73 -2.85
N ASP A 68 -22.22 -6.82 -2.71
CA ASP A 68 -22.98 -6.17 -1.63
C ASP A 68 -22.63 -4.66 -1.49
N GLN A 69 -22.52 -3.96 -2.62
CA GLN A 69 -22.22 -2.54 -2.73
C GLN A 69 -20.86 -2.12 -2.07
N ARG A 70 -19.97 -3.07 -1.89
CA ARG A 70 -18.62 -2.85 -1.38
C ARG A 70 -17.58 -3.40 -2.34
N MET A 71 -16.50 -2.69 -2.45
CA MET A 71 -15.35 -3.12 -3.26
C MET A 71 -14.18 -3.49 -2.37
N GLN A 72 -13.34 -4.36 -2.89
CA GLN A 72 -12.03 -4.72 -2.35
C GLN A 72 -10.99 -4.49 -3.44
N VAL A 73 -9.79 -4.11 -3.04
CA VAL A 73 -8.66 -3.94 -3.96
C VAL A 73 -7.45 -4.67 -3.42
N SER A 74 -6.88 -5.49 -4.27
CA SER A 74 -5.64 -6.20 -3.96
C SER A 74 -4.65 -6.15 -5.12
N PHE A 75 -3.42 -6.53 -4.86
CA PHE A 75 -2.30 -6.44 -5.79
C PHE A 75 -1.55 -7.77 -5.84
N GLY A 76 -1.04 -8.14 -7.01
CA GLY A 76 -0.29 -9.39 -7.16
C GLY A 76 0.30 -9.50 -8.55
N ARG A 77 1.07 -10.57 -8.80
CA ARG A 77 1.63 -10.85 -10.13
C ARG A 77 0.58 -11.35 -11.12
N ASN A 78 -0.52 -11.86 -10.64
CA ASN A 78 -1.67 -12.32 -11.42
C ASN A 78 -2.93 -12.31 -10.54
N ALA A 79 -4.10 -12.55 -11.15
CA ALA A 79 -5.40 -12.51 -10.48
C ALA A 79 -5.49 -13.46 -9.29
N ARG A 80 -4.97 -14.70 -9.42
CA ARG A 80 -5.01 -15.70 -8.35
C ARG A 80 -4.14 -15.27 -7.16
N ALA A 81 -2.93 -14.80 -7.41
CA ALA A 81 -2.05 -14.30 -6.35
C ALA A 81 -2.69 -13.13 -5.61
N ALA A 82 -3.25 -12.14 -6.35
CA ALA A 82 -3.93 -11.00 -5.74
C ALA A 82 -5.20 -11.41 -4.96
N ALA A 83 -5.95 -12.42 -5.42
CA ALA A 83 -7.16 -12.90 -4.74
C ALA A 83 -6.88 -13.61 -3.41
N ASN A 84 -5.70 -14.15 -3.23
CA ASN A 84 -5.29 -14.87 -2.01
C ASN A 84 -4.64 -13.96 -0.96
N GLU A 85 -4.46 -12.69 -1.24
CA GLU A 85 -3.89 -11.72 -0.28
C GLU A 85 -4.98 -11.18 0.65
N GLU A 86 -4.61 -10.79 1.86
CA GLU A 86 -5.54 -10.27 2.88
C GLU A 86 -6.31 -9.04 2.38
N ALA A 87 -5.65 -8.15 1.62
CA ALA A 87 -6.28 -6.98 1.02
C ALA A 87 -7.50 -7.34 0.13
N ALA A 88 -7.58 -8.56 -0.39
CA ALA A 88 -8.71 -9.02 -1.21
C ALA A 88 -10.01 -9.20 -0.42
N SER A 89 -9.95 -9.20 0.91
CA SER A 89 -11.09 -9.26 1.83
C SER A 89 -11.27 -7.99 2.66
N GLN A 90 -10.30 -7.06 2.60
CA GLN A 90 -10.37 -5.81 3.36
C GLN A 90 -11.22 -4.77 2.62
N THR A 91 -12.17 -4.18 3.33
CA THR A 91 -13.09 -3.16 2.82
C THR A 91 -13.57 -2.25 3.96
N PHE A 92 -14.44 -1.31 3.67
CA PHE A 92 -15.06 -0.41 4.65
C PHE A 92 -16.43 -0.96 5.09
N PRO A 93 -16.89 -0.64 6.32
CA PRO A 93 -18.19 -1.08 6.83
C PRO A 93 -19.38 -0.57 6.01
N GLY A 94 -19.29 0.65 5.47
CA GLY A 94 -20.31 1.24 4.61
C GLY A 94 -20.06 1.00 3.13
N PHE A 95 -20.98 1.46 2.29
CA PHE A 95 -20.83 1.42 0.85
C PHE A 95 -19.58 2.17 0.42
N ASN A 96 -18.87 1.59 -0.52
CA ASN A 96 -17.66 2.19 -1.05
C ASN A 96 -17.47 1.80 -2.52
N SER A 97 -16.67 2.57 -3.25
CA SER A 97 -16.38 2.25 -4.63
C SER A 97 -15.00 2.76 -5.07
N VAL A 98 -14.44 2.04 -6.04
CA VAL A 98 -13.16 2.39 -6.66
C VAL A 98 -13.09 1.83 -8.10
N TYR A 99 -14.12 2.12 -8.91
CA TYR A 99 -14.19 1.65 -10.31
C TYR A 99 -13.15 2.30 -11.22
N GLN A 100 -12.64 3.47 -10.87
CA GLN A 100 -11.57 4.15 -11.58
C GLN A 100 -10.64 4.84 -10.59
N GLY A 101 -9.36 4.94 -10.92
CA GLY A 101 -8.42 5.58 -10.03
C GLY A 101 -7.00 5.66 -10.57
N MET A 102 -6.21 6.43 -9.84
CA MET A 102 -4.76 6.51 -9.99
C MET A 102 -4.12 5.83 -8.79
N VAL A 103 -3.39 4.77 -9.03
CA VAL A 103 -2.56 4.12 -8.00
C VAL A 103 -1.22 4.82 -7.95
N GLU A 104 -0.85 5.35 -6.80
CA GLU A 104 0.53 5.75 -6.50
C GLU A 104 1.27 4.53 -5.94
N TRP A 105 2.34 4.13 -6.61
CA TRP A 105 3.24 3.05 -6.21
C TRP A 105 4.44 3.65 -5.49
N ARG A 106 4.66 3.28 -4.23
CA ARG A 106 5.88 3.64 -3.51
C ARG A 106 6.95 2.61 -3.83
N ILE A 107 8.04 3.07 -4.40
CA ILE A 107 9.12 2.25 -4.96
C ILE A 107 10.41 2.53 -4.23
N GLU A 108 11.10 1.49 -3.82
CA GLU A 108 12.44 1.58 -3.23
C GLU A 108 13.51 1.12 -4.21
N LYS A 109 14.68 1.74 -4.14
CA LYS A 109 15.89 1.28 -4.82
C LYS A 109 16.64 0.34 -3.89
N LEU A 110 16.91 -0.87 -4.38
CA LEU A 110 17.66 -1.89 -3.64
C LEU A 110 19.17 -1.69 -3.81
N PRO A 111 20.01 -2.26 -2.92
CA PRO A 111 21.48 -2.14 -3.01
C PRO A 111 22.07 -2.64 -4.33
N ASN A 112 21.41 -3.60 -4.99
CA ASN A 112 21.82 -4.13 -6.30
C ASN A 112 21.38 -3.25 -7.49
N GLY A 113 20.89 -2.04 -7.25
CA GLY A 113 20.40 -1.10 -8.25
C GLY A 113 19.00 -1.39 -8.81
N LYS A 114 18.40 -2.54 -8.50
CA LYS A 114 17.02 -2.86 -8.89
C LYS A 114 16.02 -2.05 -8.09
N THR A 115 14.83 -1.89 -8.63
CA THR A 115 13.71 -1.23 -7.95
C THR A 115 12.63 -2.23 -7.58
N ARG A 116 11.90 -1.96 -6.48
CA ARG A 116 10.82 -2.79 -5.99
C ARG A 116 9.67 -1.93 -5.47
N PRO A 117 8.44 -2.08 -5.98
CA PRO A 117 7.26 -1.55 -5.32
C PRO A 117 7.08 -2.23 -3.96
N PHE A 118 6.86 -1.46 -2.90
CA PHE A 118 6.67 -1.97 -1.55
C PHE A 118 5.35 -1.55 -0.91
N ALA A 119 4.71 -0.50 -1.45
CA ALA A 119 3.38 -0.06 -1.03
C ALA A 119 2.63 0.63 -2.17
N THR A 120 1.32 0.75 -2.00
CA THR A 120 0.46 1.57 -2.86
C THR A 120 -0.36 2.53 -2.03
N ILE A 121 -0.78 3.64 -2.67
CA ILE A 121 -1.74 4.59 -2.14
C ILE A 121 -2.83 4.75 -3.20
N LEU A 122 -4.08 4.49 -2.80
CA LEU A 122 -5.23 4.57 -3.71
C LEU A 122 -6.39 5.29 -3.03
N ARG A 123 -7.02 6.20 -3.76
CA ARG A 123 -8.18 6.92 -3.27
C ARG A 123 -9.47 6.12 -3.51
N TRP A 124 -10.24 5.95 -2.45
CA TRP A 124 -11.55 5.32 -2.48
C TRP A 124 -12.65 6.34 -2.22
N ASN A 125 -13.79 6.13 -2.84
CA ASN A 125 -15.03 6.78 -2.45
C ASN A 125 -15.62 5.98 -1.27
N THR A 126 -15.87 6.64 -0.16
CA THR A 126 -16.37 5.99 1.06
C THR A 126 -17.60 6.70 1.58
N ARG A 127 -18.46 5.98 2.29
CA ARG A 127 -19.64 6.56 2.94
C ARG A 127 -19.24 7.13 4.30
N THR A 128 -19.66 8.35 4.59
CA THR A 128 -19.51 8.97 5.93
C THR A 128 -20.72 8.67 6.81
N ALA A 129 -20.66 9.04 8.09
CA ALA A 129 -21.81 8.93 8.99
C ALA A 129 -22.98 9.79 8.49
N GLU A 130 -22.70 11.02 8.04
CA GLU A 130 -23.71 11.90 7.48
C GLU A 130 -24.34 11.34 6.19
N ASP A 131 -23.55 10.64 5.37
CA ASP A 131 -24.07 9.98 4.16
C ASP A 131 -25.04 8.85 4.51
N ALA A 132 -24.92 8.24 5.70
CA ALA A 132 -25.82 7.17 6.15
C ALA A 132 -27.25 7.67 6.41
N GLU A 133 -27.40 8.95 6.74
CA GLU A 133 -28.68 9.62 7.00
C GLU A 133 -29.29 10.22 5.72
N ARG A 134 -28.58 10.17 4.59
CA ARG A 134 -29.03 10.75 3.31
C ARG A 134 -29.81 9.74 2.48
N GLU A 135 -30.94 10.18 1.95
CA GLU A 135 -31.79 9.38 1.06
C GLU A 135 -31.24 9.26 -0.39
N ASP A 136 -30.32 10.16 -0.79
CA ASP A 136 -29.80 10.18 -2.17
C ASP A 136 -28.73 9.12 -2.46
N GLY A 137 -28.34 8.32 -1.45
CA GLY A 137 -27.39 7.22 -1.57
C GLY A 137 -25.95 7.62 -1.93
N LYS A 138 -25.64 8.93 -1.98
CA LYS A 138 -24.31 9.41 -2.35
C LYS A 138 -23.29 9.16 -1.25
N SER A 139 -22.07 8.84 -1.66
CA SER A 139 -20.89 8.72 -0.80
C SER A 139 -20.00 9.94 -0.97
N THR A 140 -19.94 10.80 0.05
CA THR A 140 -19.15 12.05 0.01
C THR A 140 -17.75 11.90 0.61
N GLY A 141 -17.52 10.84 1.37
CA GLY A 141 -16.21 10.53 1.94
C GLY A 141 -15.19 10.17 0.86
N ARG A 142 -13.95 10.50 1.14
CA ARG A 142 -12.79 10.17 0.32
C ARG A 142 -11.67 9.68 1.23
N THR A 143 -11.21 8.47 1.01
CA THR A 143 -10.18 7.84 1.84
C THR A 143 -8.99 7.44 0.99
N LEU A 144 -7.78 7.85 1.39
CA LEU A 144 -6.55 7.27 0.87
C LEU A 144 -6.26 5.98 1.63
N VAL A 145 -6.23 4.87 0.91
CA VAL A 145 -5.87 3.56 1.46
C VAL A 145 -4.41 3.31 1.15
N VAL A 146 -3.61 3.13 2.20
CA VAL A 146 -2.21 2.71 2.10
C VAL A 146 -2.18 1.20 2.23
N THR A 147 -1.68 0.51 1.19
CA THR A 147 -1.57 -0.95 1.15
C THR A 147 -0.10 -1.34 1.03
N ARG A 148 0.38 -2.23 1.90
CA ARG A 148 1.71 -2.84 1.71
C ARG A 148 1.67 -3.86 0.57
N LEU A 149 2.82 -4.10 -0.04
CA LEU A 149 3.02 -5.10 -1.07
C LEU A 149 4.03 -6.17 -0.62
N ASN A 150 4.01 -7.32 -1.30
CA ASN A 150 4.97 -8.40 -1.05
C ASN A 150 6.45 -7.95 -1.19
N PRO A 151 7.38 -8.54 -0.43
CA PRO A 151 7.25 -9.76 0.36
C PRO A 151 6.58 -9.53 1.73
N GLY A 152 5.92 -10.56 2.26
CA GLY A 152 5.32 -10.56 3.60
C GLY A 152 3.82 -10.27 3.61
N GLY A 153 3.13 -10.47 2.48
CA GLY A 153 1.68 -10.28 2.32
C GLY A 153 1.30 -8.91 1.76
N VAL A 154 0.07 -8.83 1.27
CA VAL A 154 -0.56 -7.60 0.78
C VAL A 154 -1.77 -7.31 1.64
N CYS A 155 -1.75 -6.22 2.40
CA CYS A 155 -2.80 -5.81 3.32
C CYS A 155 -2.81 -4.29 3.54
N HIS A 156 -3.91 -3.76 4.06
CA HIS A 156 -4.03 -2.36 4.37
C HIS A 156 -3.15 -1.99 5.57
N VAL A 157 -2.39 -0.90 5.46
CA VAL A 157 -1.52 -0.34 6.51
C VAL A 157 -2.21 0.80 7.24
N GLY A 158 -3.10 1.50 6.54
CA GLY A 158 -3.90 2.55 7.15
C GLY A 158 -4.74 3.35 6.16
N TYR A 159 -5.54 4.23 6.75
CA TYR A 159 -6.58 5.01 6.09
C TYR A 159 -6.43 6.47 6.46
N ILE A 160 -6.47 7.37 5.48
CA ILE A 160 -6.33 8.81 5.68
C ILE A 160 -7.50 9.49 4.99
N ASP A 161 -8.19 10.42 5.70
CA ASP A 161 -9.22 11.24 5.06
C ASP A 161 -8.57 12.10 3.96
N ALA A 162 -8.90 11.79 2.71
CA ALA A 162 -8.31 12.46 1.55
C ALA A 162 -8.75 13.93 1.38
N ARG A 163 -9.69 14.40 2.22
CA ARG A 163 -10.13 15.81 2.26
C ARG A 163 -9.26 16.66 3.18
N SER A 164 -8.49 16.02 4.06
CA SER A 164 -7.58 16.70 4.99
C SER A 164 -6.43 17.40 4.25
N ALA A 165 -6.02 18.56 4.74
CA ALA A 165 -4.82 19.22 4.23
C ALA A 165 -3.60 18.30 4.40
N GLY A 166 -2.77 18.16 3.36
CA GLY A 166 -1.58 17.32 3.40
C GLY A 166 -1.85 15.81 3.38
N ALA A 167 -3.06 15.37 3.02
CA ALA A 167 -3.44 13.94 3.04
C ALA A 167 -2.50 13.05 2.21
N ASN A 168 -2.07 13.51 1.01
CA ASN A 168 -1.16 12.74 0.17
C ASN A 168 0.22 12.59 0.82
N GLU A 169 0.75 13.64 1.43
CA GLU A 169 2.04 13.62 2.15
C GLU A 169 1.95 12.69 3.37
N ALA A 170 0.84 12.74 4.11
CA ALA A 170 0.60 11.85 5.25
C ALA A 170 0.52 10.38 4.80
N ALA A 171 -0.12 10.10 3.67
CA ALA A 171 -0.20 8.76 3.11
C ALA A 171 1.18 8.24 2.66
N ARG A 172 2.00 9.07 1.98
CA ARG A 172 3.37 8.72 1.62
C ARG A 172 4.23 8.45 2.85
N LYS A 173 4.15 9.32 3.86
CA LYS A 173 4.87 9.14 5.12
C LYS A 173 4.48 7.83 5.80
N LEU A 174 3.18 7.52 5.90
CA LEU A 174 2.71 6.26 6.45
C LEU A 174 3.23 5.06 5.67
N ALA A 175 3.18 5.10 4.33
CA ALA A 175 3.70 4.04 3.48
C ALA A 175 5.20 3.83 3.70
N ASP A 176 5.99 4.91 3.67
CA ASP A 176 7.45 4.87 3.74
C ASP A 176 7.96 4.40 5.11
N GLU A 177 7.28 4.78 6.19
CA GLU A 177 7.68 4.44 7.56
C GLU A 177 7.17 3.07 8.02
N LYS A 178 5.99 2.64 7.55
CA LYS A 178 5.30 1.48 8.14
C LYS A 178 5.13 0.29 7.20
N ALA A 179 4.92 0.49 5.89
CA ALA A 179 4.49 -0.61 5.04
C ALA A 179 5.45 -1.80 5.02
N ARG A 180 6.77 -1.58 5.07
CA ARG A 180 7.77 -2.65 5.01
C ARG A 180 7.81 -3.52 6.27
N SER A 181 7.56 -2.93 7.43
CA SER A 181 7.58 -3.62 8.74
C SER A 181 6.20 -4.10 9.20
N PHE A 182 5.12 -3.64 8.56
CA PHE A 182 3.75 -4.00 8.90
C PHE A 182 3.51 -5.52 8.71
N LYS A 183 2.86 -6.16 9.65
CA LYS A 183 2.59 -7.60 9.64
C LYS A 183 1.12 -7.83 9.34
N CYS A 184 0.82 -8.28 8.13
CA CYS A 184 -0.55 -8.64 7.73
C CYS A 184 -1.14 -9.69 8.68
N GLY A 185 -2.40 -9.52 9.08
CA GLY A 185 -3.10 -10.41 10.02
C GLY A 185 -2.68 -10.26 11.48
N VAL A 186 -1.74 -9.36 11.80
CA VAL A 186 -1.24 -9.12 13.17
C VAL A 186 -1.38 -7.66 13.58
N ASP A 187 -0.92 -6.74 12.73
CA ASP A 187 -0.95 -5.31 13.01
C ASP A 187 -2.28 -4.71 12.55
N ASP A 188 -2.84 -3.78 13.34
CA ASP A 188 -4.06 -3.06 12.97
C ASP A 188 -3.76 -1.88 12.06
N PRO A 189 -4.54 -1.67 10.96
CA PRO A 189 -4.40 -0.52 10.10
C PRO A 189 -4.63 0.79 10.84
N LYS A 190 -3.71 1.74 10.64
CA LYS A 190 -3.81 3.07 11.25
C LYS A 190 -4.99 3.85 10.67
N LYS A 191 -5.81 4.45 11.52
CA LYS A 191 -6.91 5.36 11.15
C LYS A 191 -6.53 6.80 11.52
N ASN A 192 -6.51 7.70 10.54
CA ASN A 192 -6.24 9.14 10.72
C ASN A 192 -7.36 9.95 10.07
#